data_fff7dc16c287723165a72c5da80b14fe
#
_entry.id   fff7dc16c287723165a72c5da80b14fe
#
_cell.length_a   1.000
_cell.length_b   1.000
_cell.length_c   1.000
_cell.angle_alpha   90.00
_cell.angle_beta   90.00
_cell.angle_gamma   90.00
#
_symmetry.space_group_name_H-M   'P 1'
#
loop_
_entity.id
_entity.type
_entity.pdbx_description
1 polymer ?
#
loop_
_entity_poly.entity_id
_entity_poly.type
_entity_poly.pdbx_seq_one_letter_code
_entity_poly.pdbx_strand_id
1 'polypeptide(L)'
;MNSDNTTGRDDRDAEVTDQRTGTTASAQVSAPEFGLVPVTALVRTKLAQGWNWLEEMLTGRYHATYGLAVTRILIGLTGLGLILTNFSARHYAFGVGSAWNGEIAEPKSDFPNIWLFSLFHRAVTVPPLFTAMLIGLALLAIVIILGWRTRIVLPFYLVLWVSFIELNDGAGDQGDNAYRMFMIALLFADTTRRWSLDARRRARNPEFPDNDGGQWRWALIMANNLAIVVLAFQVCAIYMSGGLYKAGGEAWQHGFAVYNPLHTQQFGTWPVLSDLVTAWGPMVVAISWGSILFQCAFPFMLFNRYTRIIALLGILSFHLGIALLMGLPWFSLTMIAVDAIFIRDRSFAKVSAYLRHWWTSSAPRDAGEASGGSAGGRGGSAGRVAGGRGSKDTVAKAGTSAKSKASAGPRKK
;
A
#
# COMPACT_ATOMS: atom_id res chain seq x y z
N MET A 1 1.27 92.08 4.52
CA MET A 1 1.15 93.20 3.58
C MET A 1 0.38 92.65 2.41
N ASN A 2 -0.84 92.91 2.47
CA ASN A 2 -1.69 93.64 1.55
C ASN A 2 -1.77 93.02 0.19
N SER A 3 -2.84 92.80 -0.34
CA SER A 3 -4.22 93.21 -0.30
C SER A 3 -4.78 92.90 -1.66
N ASP A 4 -5.89 92.27 -1.63
CA ASP A 4 -7.18 92.79 -2.10
C ASP A 4 -7.44 92.75 -3.59
N ASN A 5 -8.47 92.01 -3.89
CA ASN A 5 -9.85 92.50 -4.13
C ASN A 5 -10.07 92.73 -5.64
N THR A 6 -11.10 92.42 -6.31
CA THR A 6 -12.53 92.36 -6.13
C THR A 6 -13.16 92.15 -7.49
N THR A 7 -14.26 91.45 -7.47
CA THR A 7 -15.57 91.77 -8.13
C THR A 7 -15.59 91.89 -9.66
N GLY A 8 -16.53 91.47 -10.32
CA GLY A 8 -17.93 91.12 -10.17
C GLY A 8 -18.55 90.83 -11.53
N ARG A 9 -19.52 90.07 -11.46
CA ARG A 9 -20.91 90.28 -11.90
C ARG A 9 -21.24 90.42 -13.37
N ASP A 10 -22.12 89.47 -13.73
CA ASP A 10 -23.35 89.55 -14.51
C ASP A 10 -23.21 89.87 -16.02
N ASP A 11 -23.87 89.25 -16.89
CA ASP A 11 -25.27 88.90 -17.07
C ASP A 11 -25.44 88.11 -18.35
N ARG A 12 -26.34 87.09 -18.27
CA ARG A 12 -27.42 86.75 -19.12
C ARG A 12 -27.34 86.93 -20.64
N ASP A 13 -27.78 85.91 -21.18
CA ASP A 13 -28.85 85.70 -22.22
C ASP A 13 -28.34 85.00 -23.48
N ALA A 14 -28.95 83.86 -23.57
CA ALA A 14 -29.85 83.37 -24.60
C ALA A 14 -29.28 82.97 -25.96
N GLU A 15 -29.69 81.83 -26.26
CA GLU A 15 -30.38 81.37 -27.46
C GLU A 15 -29.56 80.68 -28.58
N VAL A 16 -29.80 79.36 -28.64
CA VAL A 16 -30.40 78.65 -29.80
C VAL A 16 -29.48 78.25 -30.97
N THR A 17 -29.58 76.98 -31.21
CA THR A 17 -29.51 76.21 -32.48
C THR A 17 -28.12 75.96 -33.09
N ASP A 18 -27.91 74.77 -33.25
CA ASP A 18 -28.00 73.86 -34.38
C ASP A 18 -26.72 73.10 -34.73
N GLN A 19 -26.91 71.83 -34.84
CA GLN A 19 -26.35 70.84 -35.78
C GLN A 19 -24.88 70.38 -35.68
N ARG A 20 -24.90 69.09 -35.44
CA ARG A 20 -24.12 68.05 -36.12
C ARG A 20 -22.72 68.41 -36.58
N THR A 21 -21.76 67.85 -35.87
CA THR A 21 -20.61 67.25 -36.54
C THR A 21 -20.11 66.08 -35.73
N GLY A 22 -19.94 64.96 -36.41
CA GLY A 22 -19.59 63.65 -35.85
C GLY A 22 -18.27 63.66 -35.14
N THR A 23 -18.30 63.23 -33.90
CA THR A 23 -17.11 62.86 -33.15
C THR A 23 -16.79 61.41 -33.50
N THR A 24 -15.83 61.24 -34.40
CA THR A 24 -15.12 59.98 -34.58
C THR A 24 -14.44 59.63 -33.27
N ALA A 25 -15.06 58.77 -32.48
CA ALA A 25 -14.40 58.09 -31.40
C ALA A 25 -13.27 57.22 -31.98
N SER A 26 -12.07 57.71 -31.95
CA SER A 26 -10.91 56.89 -32.15
C SER A 26 -10.83 55.87 -31.00
N ALA A 27 -11.31 54.65 -31.25
CA ALA A 27 -11.04 53.55 -30.42
C ALA A 27 -9.52 53.35 -30.37
N GLN A 28 -8.92 53.78 -29.31
CA GLN A 28 -7.54 53.36 -28.96
C GLN A 28 -7.61 51.86 -28.72
N VAL A 29 -7.26 51.09 -29.73
CA VAL A 29 -6.90 49.67 -29.60
C VAL A 29 -5.63 49.69 -28.80
N SER A 30 -5.75 49.49 -27.49
CA SER A 30 -4.60 49.18 -26.63
C SER A 30 -4.01 47.91 -27.15
N ALA A 31 -2.79 47.99 -27.72
CA ALA A 31 -2.01 46.83 -28.07
C ALA A 31 -1.84 45.94 -26.82
N PRO A 32 -2.01 44.63 -26.95
CA PRO A 32 -1.76 43.75 -25.81
C PRO A 32 -0.30 43.98 -25.36
N GLU A 33 -0.14 44.53 -24.16
CA GLU A 33 1.16 44.52 -23.47
C GLU A 33 1.55 43.06 -23.28
N PHE A 34 2.39 42.56 -24.13
CA PHE A 34 3.14 41.34 -23.89
C PHE A 34 4.15 41.68 -22.76
N GLY A 35 3.63 41.69 -21.54
CA GLY A 35 4.46 41.77 -20.34
C GLY A 35 5.28 40.48 -20.28
N LEU A 36 6.56 40.59 -20.62
CA LEU A 36 7.53 39.54 -20.38
C LEU A 36 7.53 39.22 -18.89
N VAL A 37 6.82 38.08 -18.52
CA VAL A 37 6.86 37.61 -17.14
C VAL A 37 8.33 37.33 -16.81
N PRO A 38 8.93 38.01 -15.84
CA PRO A 38 10.33 37.79 -15.52
C PRO A 38 10.57 36.33 -15.20
N VAL A 39 11.61 35.75 -15.77
CA VAL A 39 11.97 34.31 -15.60
C VAL A 39 11.99 33.91 -14.13
N THR A 40 12.41 34.82 -13.25
CA THR A 40 12.40 34.66 -11.78
C THR A 40 11.00 34.47 -11.22
N ALA A 41 9.98 35.16 -11.72
CA ALA A 41 8.58 34.98 -11.31
C ALA A 41 8.03 33.62 -11.78
N LEU A 42 8.36 33.21 -13.01
CA LEU A 42 7.99 31.91 -13.55
C LEU A 42 8.62 30.77 -12.73
N VAL A 43 9.92 30.88 -12.44
CA VAL A 43 10.63 29.89 -11.61
C VAL A 43 10.02 29.82 -10.21
N ARG A 44 9.78 30.96 -9.56
CA ARG A 44 9.15 31.00 -8.23
C ARG A 44 7.76 30.39 -8.23
N THR A 45 6.94 30.65 -9.25
CA THR A 45 5.61 30.07 -9.38
C THR A 45 5.69 28.55 -9.57
N LYS A 46 6.61 28.05 -10.41
CA LYS A 46 6.82 26.61 -10.61
C LYS A 46 7.32 25.92 -9.35
N LEU A 47 8.23 26.55 -8.61
CA LEU A 47 8.71 26.01 -7.33
C LEU A 47 7.59 25.98 -6.29
N ALA A 48 6.77 27.04 -6.19
CA ALA A 48 5.62 27.06 -5.28
C ALA A 48 4.56 25.99 -5.65
N GLN A 49 4.28 25.82 -6.94
CA GLN A 49 3.38 24.75 -7.42
C GLN A 49 3.94 23.38 -7.08
N GLY A 50 5.24 23.15 -7.27
CA GLY A 50 5.93 21.91 -6.92
C GLY A 50 5.86 21.63 -5.42
N TRP A 51 6.07 22.68 -4.59
CA TRP A 51 5.99 22.57 -3.14
C TRP A 51 4.58 22.22 -2.67
N ASN A 52 3.56 22.91 -3.14
CA ASN A 52 2.16 22.64 -2.80
C ASN A 52 1.73 21.24 -3.23
N TRP A 53 2.19 20.79 -4.40
CA TRP A 53 1.95 19.41 -4.86
C TRP A 53 2.61 18.38 -3.93
N LEU A 54 3.85 18.62 -3.51
CA LEU A 54 4.59 17.75 -2.59
C LEU A 54 3.91 17.71 -1.22
N GLU A 55 3.52 18.85 -0.69
CA GLU A 55 2.79 18.96 0.57
C GLU A 55 1.46 18.19 0.52
N GLU A 56 0.65 18.40 -0.51
CA GLU A 56 -0.61 17.66 -0.69
C GLU A 56 -0.37 16.16 -0.86
N MET A 57 0.67 15.77 -1.59
CA MET A 57 1.05 14.37 -1.75
C MET A 57 1.44 13.73 -0.41
N LEU A 58 2.18 14.44 0.42
CA LEU A 58 2.68 13.90 1.69
C LEU A 58 1.64 13.95 2.80
N THR A 59 0.82 15.00 2.90
CA THR A 59 -0.04 15.25 4.06
C THR A 59 -1.54 15.21 3.77
N GLY A 60 -1.95 15.24 2.49
CA GLY A 60 -3.35 15.36 2.11
C GLY A 60 -4.18 14.11 2.40
N ARG A 61 -3.67 12.94 2.02
CA ARG A 61 -4.39 11.65 2.16
C ARG A 61 -3.44 10.46 2.21
N TYR A 62 -3.93 9.34 2.73
CA TYR A 62 -3.22 8.07 2.67
C TYR A 62 -3.18 7.52 1.23
N HIS A 63 -1.98 7.17 0.77
CA HIS A 63 -1.75 6.55 -0.53
C HIS A 63 -1.53 5.04 -0.40
N ALA A 64 -1.66 4.31 -1.51
CA ALA A 64 -1.39 2.86 -1.65
C ALA A 64 -2.01 1.98 -0.54
N THR A 65 -3.23 2.30 -0.09
CA THR A 65 -3.85 1.63 1.06
C THR A 65 -4.08 0.12 0.83
N TYR A 66 -4.41 -0.28 -0.39
CA TYR A 66 -4.49 -1.70 -0.77
C TYR A 66 -3.11 -2.30 -1.02
N GLY A 67 -2.22 -1.55 -1.69
CA GLY A 67 -0.84 -1.98 -1.92
C GLY A 67 -0.14 -2.34 -0.61
N LEU A 68 -0.19 -1.45 0.39
CA LEU A 68 0.38 -1.71 1.72
C LEU A 68 -0.30 -2.89 2.45
N ALA A 69 -1.59 -3.11 2.26
CA ALA A 69 -2.27 -4.28 2.82
C ALA A 69 -1.76 -5.58 2.17
N VAL A 70 -1.56 -5.59 0.85
CA VAL A 70 -0.95 -6.72 0.12
C VAL A 70 0.48 -6.93 0.57
N THR A 71 1.29 -5.87 0.62
CA THR A 71 2.68 -5.94 1.12
C THR A 71 2.73 -6.58 2.51
N ARG A 72 1.90 -6.14 3.45
CA ARG A 72 1.81 -6.73 4.80
C ARG A 72 1.49 -8.22 4.74
N ILE A 73 0.49 -8.63 3.95
CA ILE A 73 0.09 -10.03 3.85
C ILE A 73 1.23 -10.87 3.27
N LEU A 74 1.85 -10.41 2.18
CA LEU A 74 2.93 -11.15 1.53
C LEU A 74 4.20 -11.20 2.38
N ILE A 75 4.56 -10.12 3.08
CA ILE A 75 5.67 -10.12 4.05
C ILE A 75 5.39 -11.13 5.18
N GLY A 76 4.18 -11.14 5.74
CA GLY A 76 3.81 -12.15 6.73
C GLY A 76 3.86 -13.58 6.19
N LEU A 77 3.41 -13.80 4.94
CA LEU A 77 3.50 -15.10 4.27
C LEU A 77 4.94 -15.52 4.01
N THR A 78 5.81 -14.60 3.61
CA THR A 78 7.24 -14.88 3.43
C THR A 78 7.86 -15.38 4.72
N GLY A 79 7.68 -14.64 5.82
CA GLY A 79 8.27 -15.05 7.09
C GLY A 79 7.70 -16.36 7.63
N LEU A 80 6.38 -16.54 7.53
CA LEU A 80 5.74 -17.81 7.91
C LEU A 80 6.24 -18.95 7.04
N GLY A 81 6.32 -18.75 5.74
CA GLY A 81 6.75 -19.75 4.79
C GLY A 81 8.20 -20.18 5.01
N LEU A 82 9.11 -19.22 5.22
CA LEU A 82 10.52 -19.51 5.53
C LEU A 82 10.63 -20.35 6.80
N ILE A 83 9.88 -20.02 7.85
CA ILE A 83 9.87 -20.79 9.10
C ILE A 83 9.33 -22.21 8.85
N LEU A 84 8.21 -22.34 8.13
CA LEU A 84 7.58 -23.64 7.90
C LEU A 84 8.44 -24.57 7.03
N THR A 85 9.05 -24.07 5.97
CA THR A 85 9.90 -24.85 5.08
C THR A 85 11.17 -25.35 5.78
N ASN A 86 11.71 -24.56 6.72
CA ASN A 86 12.91 -24.92 7.47
C ASN A 86 12.60 -25.58 8.82
N PHE A 87 11.31 -25.78 9.17
CA PHE A 87 10.96 -26.24 10.52
C PHE A 87 11.49 -27.63 10.86
N SER A 88 11.50 -28.55 9.92
CA SER A 88 12.05 -29.91 10.11
C SER A 88 13.57 -29.87 10.31
N ALA A 89 14.26 -29.02 9.59
CA ALA A 89 15.72 -28.85 9.66
C ALA A 89 16.17 -27.73 10.60
N ARG A 90 15.29 -27.13 11.39
CA ARG A 90 15.54 -25.91 12.18
C ARG A 90 16.77 -25.98 13.08
N HIS A 91 17.03 -27.13 13.69
CA HIS A 91 18.18 -27.32 14.57
C HIS A 91 19.50 -27.42 13.80
N TYR A 92 19.46 -27.97 12.57
CA TYR A 92 20.62 -28.04 11.69
C TYR A 92 20.89 -26.70 11.00
N ALA A 93 19.84 -26.02 10.54
CA ALA A 93 19.99 -24.75 9.82
C ALA A 93 20.27 -23.56 10.73
N PHE A 94 19.60 -23.46 11.90
CA PHE A 94 19.63 -22.28 12.76
C PHE A 94 19.85 -22.61 14.25
N GLY A 95 19.81 -23.87 14.67
CA GLY A 95 20.00 -24.29 16.05
C GLY A 95 21.44 -24.74 16.34
N VAL A 96 21.62 -25.47 17.44
CA VAL A 96 22.94 -25.98 17.85
C VAL A 96 23.61 -26.85 16.78
N GLY A 97 22.84 -27.47 15.90
CA GLY A 97 23.35 -28.24 14.76
C GLY A 97 23.96 -27.37 13.65
N SER A 98 23.79 -26.06 13.68
CA SER A 98 24.39 -25.12 12.72
C SER A 98 25.83 -24.74 13.12
N ALA A 99 26.39 -25.34 14.18
CA ALA A 99 27.78 -25.15 14.62
C ALA A 99 28.80 -25.46 13.51
N TRP A 100 28.41 -26.17 12.45
CA TRP A 100 29.25 -26.43 11.28
C TRP A 100 29.75 -25.17 10.56
N ASN A 101 29.08 -24.01 10.66
CA ASN A 101 29.53 -22.74 10.09
C ASN A 101 30.22 -21.81 11.10
N GLY A 102 30.23 -22.17 12.40
CA GLY A 102 30.91 -21.42 13.47
C GLY A 102 30.19 -20.15 13.95
N GLU A 103 29.11 -19.71 13.33
CA GLU A 103 28.48 -18.40 13.62
C GLU A 103 27.79 -18.32 14.98
N ILE A 104 27.36 -19.45 15.56
CA ILE A 104 26.83 -19.46 16.92
C ILE A 104 27.93 -19.11 17.96
N ALA A 105 29.16 -19.56 17.73
CA ALA A 105 30.28 -19.29 18.62
C ALA A 105 30.90 -17.90 18.32
N GLU A 106 31.00 -17.53 17.06
CA GLU A 106 31.61 -16.28 16.60
C GLU A 106 30.69 -15.65 15.51
N PRO A 107 29.68 -14.85 15.91
CA PRO A 107 28.78 -14.22 14.99
C PRO A 107 29.51 -13.29 14.01
N LYS A 108 29.22 -13.39 12.72
CA LYS A 108 29.74 -12.48 11.70
C LYS A 108 29.12 -11.09 11.78
N SER A 109 27.93 -11.02 12.31
CA SER A 109 27.13 -9.80 12.44
C SER A 109 27.27 -9.21 13.84
N ASP A 110 27.24 -7.88 13.96
CA ASP A 110 27.21 -7.16 15.23
C ASP A 110 25.84 -7.18 15.93
N PHE A 111 24.77 -7.59 15.23
CA PHE A 111 23.41 -7.60 15.78
C PHE A 111 23.28 -8.43 17.06
N PRO A 112 23.87 -9.64 17.19
CA PRO A 112 23.80 -10.43 18.41
C PRO A 112 24.46 -9.76 19.62
N ASN A 113 25.36 -8.81 19.44
CA ASN A 113 25.98 -8.04 20.51
C ASN A 113 25.00 -7.04 21.14
N ILE A 114 23.93 -6.68 20.43
CA ILE A 114 22.87 -5.83 20.94
C ILE A 114 21.85 -6.70 21.68
N TRP A 115 21.65 -6.47 23.00
CA TRP A 115 20.79 -7.31 23.84
C TRP A 115 19.40 -7.61 23.25
N LEU A 116 18.82 -6.65 22.52
CA LEU A 116 17.51 -6.76 21.89
C LEU A 116 17.48 -7.80 20.77
N PHE A 117 18.56 -7.92 20.00
CA PHE A 117 18.69 -8.86 18.89
C PHE A 117 19.39 -10.16 19.27
N SER A 118 19.83 -10.32 20.54
CA SER A 118 20.47 -11.54 21.03
C SER A 118 19.49 -12.62 21.54
N LEU A 119 18.19 -12.41 21.43
CA LEU A 119 17.15 -13.27 22.05
C LEU A 119 17.24 -14.72 21.56
N PHE A 120 17.33 -14.95 20.27
CA PHE A 120 17.48 -16.28 19.71
C PHE A 120 18.86 -16.89 19.99
N HIS A 121 19.94 -16.08 20.00
CA HIS A 121 21.29 -16.54 20.39
C HIS A 121 21.33 -17.08 21.81
N ARG A 122 20.58 -16.47 22.73
CA ARG A 122 20.47 -16.95 24.12
C ARG A 122 19.62 -18.22 24.23
N ALA A 123 18.64 -18.38 23.35
CA ALA A 123 17.72 -19.52 23.36
C ALA A 123 18.26 -20.73 22.59
N VAL A 124 19.23 -20.55 21.69
CA VAL A 124 19.68 -21.58 20.73
C VAL A 124 20.28 -22.80 21.45
N THR A 125 20.93 -22.63 22.61
CA THR A 125 21.52 -23.70 23.41
C THR A 125 20.50 -24.60 24.11
N VAL A 126 19.23 -24.15 24.19
CA VAL A 126 18.11 -24.86 24.81
C VAL A 126 17.09 -25.24 23.74
N PRO A 127 17.15 -26.45 23.11
CA PRO A 127 16.35 -26.82 21.95
C PRO A 127 14.82 -26.63 22.09
N PRO A 128 14.20 -26.97 23.26
CA PRO A 128 12.76 -26.71 23.41
C PRO A 128 12.41 -25.22 23.46
N LEU A 129 13.24 -24.38 24.07
CA LEU A 129 13.06 -22.93 24.13
C LEU A 129 13.20 -22.32 22.73
N PHE A 130 14.25 -22.70 22.00
CA PHE A 130 14.45 -22.29 20.60
C PHE A 130 13.24 -22.63 19.73
N THR A 131 12.74 -23.87 19.84
CA THR A 131 11.54 -24.30 19.08
C THR A 131 10.30 -23.51 19.47
N ALA A 132 10.09 -23.26 20.78
CA ALA A 132 8.95 -22.46 21.25
C ALA A 132 9.00 -21.03 20.75
N MET A 133 10.19 -20.39 20.74
CA MET A 133 10.38 -19.05 20.20
C MET A 133 10.12 -19.01 18.68
N LEU A 134 10.56 -20.03 17.95
CA LEU A 134 10.31 -20.12 16.50
C LEU A 134 8.79 -20.27 16.18
N ILE A 135 8.08 -21.07 16.99
CA ILE A 135 6.61 -21.17 16.90
C ILE A 135 5.98 -19.82 17.24
N GLY A 136 6.46 -19.13 18.26
CA GLY A 136 6.00 -17.78 18.62
C GLY A 136 6.18 -16.78 17.46
N LEU A 137 7.34 -16.83 16.79
CA LEU A 137 7.62 -16.00 15.61
C LEU A 137 6.67 -16.33 14.46
N ALA A 138 6.36 -17.61 14.19
CA ALA A 138 5.40 -18.04 13.20
C ALA A 138 3.98 -17.55 13.53
N LEU A 139 3.55 -17.61 14.80
CA LEU A 139 2.26 -17.08 15.24
C LEU A 139 2.17 -15.56 15.06
N LEU A 140 3.24 -14.82 15.34
CA LEU A 140 3.29 -13.38 15.08
C LEU A 140 3.17 -13.08 13.58
N ALA A 141 3.80 -13.88 12.70
CA ALA A 141 3.64 -13.76 11.26
C ALA A 141 2.17 -13.95 10.84
N ILE A 142 1.45 -14.92 11.40
CA ILE A 142 0.02 -15.11 11.17
C ILE A 142 -0.78 -13.89 11.62
N VAL A 143 -0.47 -13.31 12.77
CA VAL A 143 -1.13 -12.10 13.29
C VAL A 143 -0.90 -10.92 12.34
N ILE A 144 0.30 -10.79 11.76
CA ILE A 144 0.62 -9.76 10.74
C ILE A 144 -0.21 -10.00 9.49
N ILE A 145 -0.30 -11.23 8.97
CA ILE A 145 -1.13 -11.58 7.81
C ILE A 145 -2.58 -11.16 8.05
N LEU A 146 -3.14 -11.49 9.21
CA LEU A 146 -4.51 -11.14 9.59
C LEU A 146 -4.69 -9.63 9.81
N GLY A 147 -3.62 -8.90 10.09
CA GLY A 147 -3.65 -7.46 10.33
C GLY A 147 -4.35 -7.08 11.63
N TRP A 148 -3.99 -7.79 12.72
CA TRP A 148 -4.49 -7.50 14.05
C TRP A 148 -3.43 -6.77 14.86
N ARG A 149 -3.76 -5.54 15.31
CA ARG A 149 -2.86 -4.66 16.09
C ARG A 149 -1.44 -4.56 15.49
N THR A 150 -1.34 -4.50 14.17
CA THR A 150 -0.06 -4.61 13.44
C THR A 150 0.94 -3.53 13.86
N ARG A 151 0.48 -2.33 14.23
CA ARG A 151 1.35 -1.26 14.75
C ARG A 151 2.14 -1.66 16.00
N ILE A 152 1.58 -2.58 16.80
CA ILE A 152 2.24 -3.10 18.01
C ILE A 152 3.02 -4.37 17.69
N VAL A 153 2.41 -5.27 16.90
CA VAL A 153 2.98 -6.60 16.62
C VAL A 153 4.21 -6.52 15.72
N LEU A 154 4.21 -5.62 14.72
CA LEU A 154 5.29 -5.54 13.74
C LEU A 154 6.67 -5.18 14.34
N PRO A 155 6.81 -4.22 15.29
CA PRO A 155 8.08 -3.97 15.96
C PRO A 155 8.62 -5.20 16.69
N PHE A 156 7.77 -5.91 17.44
CA PHE A 156 8.18 -7.14 18.13
C PHE A 156 8.58 -8.23 17.15
N TYR A 157 7.81 -8.39 16.08
CA TYR A 157 8.14 -9.34 15.03
C TYR A 157 9.47 -9.01 14.36
N LEU A 158 9.72 -7.73 14.02
CA LEU A 158 10.99 -7.30 13.44
C LEU A 158 12.19 -7.64 14.32
N VAL A 159 12.08 -7.35 15.62
CA VAL A 159 13.17 -7.66 16.59
C VAL A 159 13.44 -9.16 16.64
N LEU A 160 12.39 -9.98 16.77
CA LEU A 160 12.54 -11.43 16.82
C LEU A 160 13.02 -11.99 15.47
N TRP A 161 12.55 -11.46 14.37
CA TRP A 161 13.01 -11.86 13.03
C TRP A 161 14.50 -11.59 12.82
N VAL A 162 14.97 -10.37 13.13
CA VAL A 162 16.40 -10.06 13.05
C VAL A 162 17.21 -10.97 13.96
N SER A 163 16.78 -11.15 15.20
CA SER A 163 17.45 -12.07 16.13
C SER A 163 17.52 -13.52 15.64
N PHE A 164 16.51 -13.97 14.88
CA PHE A 164 16.45 -15.32 14.32
C PHE A 164 17.35 -15.48 13.10
N ILE A 165 17.26 -14.56 12.13
CA ILE A 165 18.00 -14.71 10.87
C ILE A 165 19.51 -14.55 11.06
N GLU A 166 19.93 -13.74 12.02
CA GLU A 166 21.35 -13.52 12.35
C GLU A 166 21.99 -14.70 13.11
N LEU A 167 21.26 -15.80 13.34
CA LEU A 167 21.85 -17.04 13.88
C LEU A 167 22.74 -17.75 12.87
N ASN A 168 22.46 -17.62 11.59
CA ASN A 168 23.19 -18.28 10.52
C ASN A 168 23.08 -17.48 9.22
N ASP A 169 24.03 -16.58 8.99
CA ASP A 169 24.12 -15.79 7.77
C ASP A 169 24.30 -16.67 6.52
N GLY A 170 25.00 -17.82 6.68
CA GLY A 170 25.20 -18.78 5.59
C GLY A 170 23.92 -19.51 5.13
N ALA A 171 22.86 -19.50 5.92
CA ALA A 171 21.56 -20.06 5.56
C ALA A 171 20.61 -18.99 4.96
N GLY A 172 21.00 -17.72 5.04
CA GLY A 172 20.25 -16.59 4.50
C GLY A 172 20.54 -16.28 3.03
N ASP A 173 19.75 -15.38 2.47
CA ASP A 173 19.96 -14.81 1.14
C ASP A 173 19.77 -13.27 1.16
N GLN A 174 20.00 -12.62 0.00
CA GLN A 174 19.82 -11.18 -0.13
C GLN A 174 18.35 -10.72 0.14
N GLY A 175 17.39 -11.64 0.07
CA GLY A 175 16.01 -11.39 0.43
C GLY A 175 15.83 -11.08 1.91
N ASP A 176 16.61 -11.66 2.78
CA ASP A 176 16.55 -11.44 4.24
C ASP A 176 16.90 -9.99 4.59
N ASN A 177 17.92 -9.46 3.93
CA ASN A 177 18.30 -8.05 4.08
C ASN A 177 17.20 -7.12 3.53
N ALA A 178 16.68 -7.41 2.34
CA ALA A 178 15.57 -6.64 1.74
C ALA A 178 14.32 -6.72 2.65
N TYR A 179 13.99 -7.90 3.16
CA TYR A 179 12.87 -8.14 4.06
C TYR A 179 12.96 -7.28 5.32
N ARG A 180 14.12 -7.24 5.98
CA ARG A 180 14.39 -6.39 7.13
C ARG A 180 14.19 -4.92 6.82
N MET A 181 14.76 -4.42 5.71
CA MET A 181 14.64 -3.02 5.30
C MET A 181 13.19 -2.64 4.99
N PHE A 182 12.44 -3.52 4.34
CA PHE A 182 11.02 -3.31 4.06
C PHE A 182 10.19 -3.28 5.35
N MET A 183 10.45 -4.17 6.30
CA MET A 183 9.77 -4.15 7.60
C MET A 183 10.02 -2.86 8.37
N ILE A 184 11.25 -2.33 8.36
CA ILE A 184 11.57 -1.04 9.01
C ILE A 184 10.70 0.09 8.40
N ALA A 185 10.59 0.17 7.08
CA ALA A 185 9.73 1.15 6.43
C ALA A 185 8.24 0.94 6.78
N LEU A 186 7.78 -0.32 6.86
CA LEU A 186 6.40 -0.66 7.22
C LEU A 186 6.03 -0.29 8.66
N LEU A 187 6.98 -0.07 9.57
CA LEU A 187 6.70 0.44 10.92
C LEU A 187 6.00 1.80 10.89
N PHE A 188 6.31 2.62 9.87
CA PHE A 188 5.76 3.96 9.69
C PHE A 188 4.53 4.00 8.79
N ALA A 189 4.23 2.90 8.07
CA ALA A 189 3.10 2.79 7.17
C ALA A 189 1.83 2.29 7.88
N ASP A 190 0.65 2.77 7.46
CA ASP A 190 -0.62 2.23 7.91
C ASP A 190 -1.07 1.06 7.01
N THR A 191 -0.56 -0.12 7.32
CA THR A 191 -0.82 -1.34 6.56
C THR A 191 -2.17 -1.98 6.86
N THR A 192 -2.95 -1.43 7.81
CA THR A 192 -4.19 -2.04 8.31
C THR A 192 -5.47 -1.37 7.82
N ARG A 193 -5.37 -0.38 6.90
CA ARG A 193 -6.55 0.33 6.36
C ARG A 193 -7.45 -0.56 5.52
N ARG A 194 -6.90 -1.57 4.88
CA ARG A 194 -7.62 -2.52 4.01
C ARG A 194 -7.27 -3.96 4.38
N TRP A 195 -8.18 -4.87 4.10
CA TRP A 195 -8.02 -6.32 4.23
C TRP A 195 -7.36 -6.77 5.55
N SER A 196 -7.83 -6.22 6.67
CA SER A 196 -7.31 -6.52 8.00
C SER A 196 -8.42 -6.71 9.02
N LEU A 197 -8.13 -7.40 10.12
CA LEU A 197 -9.04 -7.49 11.27
C LEU A 197 -9.25 -6.12 11.92
N ASP A 198 -8.22 -5.28 11.93
CA ASP A 198 -8.33 -3.91 12.43
C ASP A 198 -9.28 -3.06 11.58
N ALA A 199 -9.26 -3.21 10.25
CA ALA A 199 -10.23 -2.54 9.38
C ALA A 199 -11.68 -3.00 9.65
N ARG A 200 -11.87 -4.32 9.85
CA ARG A 200 -13.19 -4.87 10.19
C ARG A 200 -13.67 -4.39 11.56
N ARG A 201 -12.77 -4.30 12.54
CA ARG A 201 -13.08 -3.80 13.87
C ARG A 201 -13.50 -2.33 13.80
N ARG A 202 -12.77 -1.49 13.08
CA ARG A 202 -13.12 -0.07 12.87
C ARG A 202 -14.49 0.09 12.20
N ALA A 203 -14.80 -0.71 11.20
CA ALA A 203 -16.07 -0.67 10.49
C ALA A 203 -17.28 -1.09 11.36
N ARG A 204 -17.06 -1.92 12.40
CA ARG A 204 -18.12 -2.38 13.32
C ARG A 204 -18.41 -1.41 14.48
N ASN A 205 -17.45 -0.57 14.82
CA ASN A 205 -17.55 0.37 15.94
C ASN A 205 -17.33 1.81 15.44
N PRO A 206 -18.36 2.44 14.84
CA PRO A 206 -18.26 3.81 14.32
C PRO A 206 -18.04 4.86 15.41
N GLU A 207 -18.37 4.55 16.68
CA GLU A 207 -18.09 5.42 17.84
C GLU A 207 -16.59 5.46 18.23
N PHE A 208 -15.81 4.45 17.83
CA PHE A 208 -14.37 4.61 17.84
C PHE A 208 -14.00 5.29 16.52
N PRO A 209 -13.82 6.61 16.52
CA PRO A 209 -13.36 7.27 15.31
C PRO A 209 -12.12 6.51 14.84
N ASP A 210 -12.02 6.30 13.54
CA ASP A 210 -10.77 5.90 12.91
C ASP A 210 -9.76 6.77 13.64
N ASN A 211 -8.90 6.17 14.45
CA ASN A 211 -8.03 6.90 15.35
C ASN A 211 -6.97 7.56 14.47
N ASP A 212 -7.46 8.45 13.61
CA ASP A 212 -6.70 9.23 12.63
C ASP A 212 -5.87 10.31 13.35
N GLY A 213 -5.65 10.08 14.68
CA GLY A 213 -4.74 10.89 15.46
C GLY A 213 -5.22 12.30 15.77
N GLY A 214 -6.48 12.68 15.48
CA GLY A 214 -6.96 14.03 15.70
C GLY A 214 -6.04 15.08 15.12
N GLN A 215 -5.44 15.94 15.97
CA GLN A 215 -4.46 16.95 15.57
C GLN A 215 -3.18 16.35 14.92
N TRP A 216 -2.84 15.09 15.19
CA TRP A 216 -1.67 14.39 14.64
C TRP A 216 -1.94 13.66 13.32
N ARG A 217 -3.16 13.78 12.78
CA ARG A 217 -3.55 13.09 11.55
C ARG A 217 -2.61 13.39 10.38
N TRP A 218 -2.22 14.64 10.20
CA TRP A 218 -1.29 15.04 9.15
C TRP A 218 0.06 14.33 9.27
N ALA A 219 0.58 14.18 10.50
CA ALA A 219 1.86 13.50 10.74
C ALA A 219 1.76 12.00 10.46
N LEU A 220 0.64 11.35 10.78
CA LEU A 220 0.41 9.93 10.46
C LEU A 220 0.27 9.70 8.95
N ILE A 221 -0.41 10.62 8.24
CA ILE A 221 -0.48 10.58 6.78
C ILE A 221 0.90 10.77 6.17
N MET A 222 1.66 11.73 6.67
CA MET A 222 3.01 12.03 6.23
C MET A 222 3.94 10.82 6.46
N ALA A 223 3.91 10.22 7.63
CA ALA A 223 4.70 9.02 7.94
C ALA A 223 4.37 7.86 6.98
N ASN A 224 3.07 7.61 6.74
CA ASN A 224 2.64 6.60 5.78
C ASN A 224 3.14 6.87 4.36
N ASN A 225 2.99 8.11 3.89
CA ASN A 225 3.35 8.45 2.52
C ASN A 225 4.86 8.50 2.34
N LEU A 226 5.61 8.95 3.36
CA LEU A 226 7.07 8.88 3.36
C LEU A 226 7.56 7.43 3.37
N ALA A 227 6.93 6.55 4.15
CA ALA A 227 7.24 5.12 4.11
C ALA A 227 7.06 4.51 2.71
N ILE A 228 6.00 4.90 1.99
CA ILE A 228 5.80 4.48 0.59
C ILE A 228 6.93 5.00 -0.31
N VAL A 229 7.35 6.25 -0.14
CA VAL A 229 8.49 6.82 -0.90
C VAL A 229 9.78 6.06 -0.60
N VAL A 230 10.05 5.74 0.67
CA VAL A 230 11.22 4.94 1.07
C VAL A 230 11.16 3.54 0.47
N LEU A 231 10.02 2.85 0.53
CA LEU A 231 9.83 1.53 -0.07
C LEU A 231 10.04 1.58 -1.59
N ALA A 232 9.44 2.57 -2.26
CA ALA A 232 9.59 2.75 -3.70
C ALA A 232 11.04 3.02 -4.10
N PHE A 233 11.73 3.89 -3.37
CA PHE A 233 13.15 4.17 -3.57
C PHE A 233 14.00 2.90 -3.38
N GLN A 234 13.78 2.17 -2.28
CA GLN A 234 14.52 0.97 -1.95
C GLN A 234 14.39 -0.10 -3.05
N VAL A 235 13.18 -0.36 -3.52
CA VAL A 235 12.93 -1.33 -4.61
C VAL A 235 13.58 -0.87 -5.92
N CYS A 236 13.41 0.40 -6.28
CA CYS A 236 14.06 0.96 -7.47
C CYS A 236 15.59 0.87 -7.39
N ALA A 237 16.17 1.14 -6.21
CA ALA A 237 17.60 1.04 -5.99
C ALA A 237 18.09 -0.42 -6.09
N ILE A 238 17.36 -1.38 -5.52
CA ILE A 238 17.68 -2.82 -5.62
C ILE A 238 17.66 -3.27 -7.09
N TYR A 239 16.61 -2.94 -7.85
CA TYR A 239 16.52 -3.35 -9.24
C TYR A 239 17.59 -2.66 -10.09
N MET A 240 17.77 -1.36 -9.94
CA MET A 240 18.78 -0.61 -10.68
C MET A 240 20.20 -1.13 -10.40
N SER A 241 20.57 -1.27 -9.13
CA SER A 241 21.89 -1.75 -8.74
C SER A 241 22.12 -3.20 -9.20
N GLY A 242 21.11 -4.06 -9.05
CA GLY A 242 21.16 -5.44 -9.51
C GLY A 242 21.29 -5.55 -11.04
N GLY A 243 20.58 -4.69 -11.79
CA GLY A 243 20.70 -4.62 -13.25
C GLY A 243 22.07 -4.12 -13.70
N LEU A 244 22.59 -3.04 -13.09
CA LEU A 244 23.90 -2.48 -13.41
C LEU A 244 25.04 -3.44 -13.05
N TYR A 245 24.95 -4.12 -11.89
CA TYR A 245 25.93 -5.14 -11.52
C TYR A 245 25.98 -6.28 -12.55
N LYS A 246 24.81 -6.77 -12.99
CA LYS A 246 24.72 -7.78 -14.04
C LYS A 246 25.32 -7.28 -15.35
N ALA A 247 25.03 -6.05 -15.76
CA ALA A 247 25.56 -5.46 -16.99
C ALA A 247 27.10 -5.41 -17.02
N GLY A 248 27.75 -5.32 -15.85
CA GLY A 248 29.22 -5.37 -15.72
C GLY A 248 29.80 -6.78 -15.76
N GLY A 249 29.00 -7.84 -15.64
CA GLY A 249 29.49 -9.21 -15.58
C GLY A 249 29.65 -9.86 -16.96
N GLU A 250 30.78 -10.53 -17.22
CA GLU A 250 31.12 -11.15 -18.50
C GLU A 250 30.05 -12.15 -18.98
N ALA A 251 29.61 -13.07 -18.10
CA ALA A 251 28.58 -14.05 -18.43
C ALA A 251 27.25 -13.42 -18.87
N TRP A 252 26.92 -12.26 -18.28
CA TRP A 252 25.73 -11.48 -18.61
C TRP A 252 25.86 -10.78 -19.95
N GLN A 253 27.04 -10.20 -20.23
CA GLN A 253 27.34 -9.54 -21.50
C GLN A 253 27.31 -10.53 -22.69
N HIS A 254 27.77 -11.75 -22.46
CA HIS A 254 27.72 -12.83 -23.47
C HIS A 254 26.35 -13.57 -23.49
N GLY A 255 25.41 -13.22 -22.62
CA GLY A 255 24.04 -13.72 -22.66
C GLY A 255 23.83 -15.14 -22.13
N PHE A 256 24.81 -15.75 -21.46
CA PHE A 256 24.67 -17.11 -20.91
C PHE A 256 24.59 -17.16 -19.37
N ALA A 257 24.52 -16.03 -18.71
CA ALA A 257 24.59 -15.93 -17.25
C ALA A 257 23.53 -16.77 -16.51
N VAL A 258 22.33 -16.93 -17.09
CA VAL A 258 21.24 -17.68 -16.48
C VAL A 258 21.46 -19.20 -16.54
N TYR A 259 22.27 -19.67 -17.48
CA TYR A 259 22.53 -21.11 -17.66
C TYR A 259 23.16 -21.75 -16.40
N ASN A 260 24.26 -21.18 -15.92
CA ASN A 260 25.03 -21.76 -14.83
C ASN A 260 24.21 -21.90 -13.52
N PRO A 261 23.53 -20.86 -13.00
CA PRO A 261 22.75 -20.98 -11.78
C PRO A 261 21.68 -22.08 -11.85
N LEU A 262 21.03 -22.28 -13.00
CA LEU A 262 19.98 -23.27 -13.17
C LEU A 262 20.49 -24.71 -13.17
N HIS A 263 21.84 -24.92 -13.32
CA HIS A 263 22.48 -26.24 -13.31
C HIS A 263 23.38 -26.47 -12.10
N THR A 264 23.42 -25.52 -11.15
CA THR A 264 24.14 -25.74 -9.90
C THR A 264 23.33 -26.61 -8.94
N GLN A 265 24.02 -27.34 -8.07
CA GLN A 265 23.38 -28.18 -7.05
C GLN A 265 22.59 -27.32 -6.06
N GLN A 266 22.98 -26.06 -5.85
CA GLN A 266 22.34 -25.13 -4.92
C GLN A 266 21.01 -24.58 -5.45
N PHE A 267 20.93 -24.25 -6.75
CA PHE A 267 19.77 -23.55 -7.34
C PHE A 267 19.05 -24.35 -8.44
N GLY A 268 19.61 -25.49 -8.88
CA GLY A 268 18.97 -26.36 -9.88
C GLY A 268 17.88 -27.23 -9.27
N THR A 269 16.83 -26.62 -8.74
CA THR A 269 15.75 -27.31 -8.00
C THR A 269 14.98 -28.30 -8.88
N TRP A 270 14.83 -28.00 -10.15
CA TRP A 270 14.07 -28.81 -11.12
C TRP A 270 14.91 -29.08 -12.37
N PRO A 271 15.82 -30.11 -12.35
CA PRO A 271 16.74 -30.36 -13.47
C PRO A 271 16.05 -30.44 -14.82
N VAL A 272 14.97 -31.18 -14.92
CA VAL A 272 14.21 -31.33 -16.19
C VAL A 272 13.67 -30.00 -16.71
N LEU A 273 13.20 -29.12 -15.81
CA LEU A 273 12.68 -27.81 -16.19
C LEU A 273 13.83 -26.85 -16.56
N SER A 274 14.94 -26.94 -15.85
CA SER A 274 16.17 -26.18 -16.15
C SER A 274 16.71 -26.57 -17.54
N ASP A 275 16.80 -27.86 -17.83
CA ASP A 275 17.20 -28.38 -19.15
C ASP A 275 16.27 -27.89 -20.25
N LEU A 276 14.95 -27.92 -20.03
CA LEU A 276 13.96 -27.47 -21.01
C LEU A 276 14.10 -25.97 -21.31
N VAL A 277 14.25 -25.14 -20.29
CA VAL A 277 14.39 -23.67 -20.47
C VAL A 277 15.71 -23.31 -21.13
N THR A 278 16.77 -24.07 -20.87
CA THR A 278 18.12 -23.81 -21.38
C THR A 278 18.45 -24.58 -22.66
N ALA A 279 17.60 -25.52 -23.11
CA ALA A 279 17.79 -26.27 -24.36
C ALA A 279 17.91 -25.39 -25.61
N TRP A 280 17.29 -24.22 -25.57
CA TRP A 280 17.31 -23.27 -26.67
C TRP A 280 18.14 -22.03 -26.32
N GLY A 281 19.35 -21.93 -26.88
CA GLY A 281 20.30 -20.85 -26.60
C GLY A 281 19.71 -19.43 -26.69
N PRO A 282 18.91 -19.07 -27.72
CA PRO A 282 18.28 -17.77 -27.80
C PRO A 282 17.38 -17.45 -26.61
N MET A 283 16.74 -18.44 -25.95
CA MET A 283 15.95 -18.25 -24.72
C MET A 283 16.85 -17.85 -23.56
N VAL A 284 18.00 -18.48 -23.40
CA VAL A 284 19.00 -18.16 -22.36
C VAL A 284 19.48 -16.73 -22.52
N VAL A 285 19.79 -16.31 -23.76
CA VAL A 285 20.18 -14.93 -24.08
C VAL A 285 19.05 -13.95 -23.76
N ALA A 286 17.83 -14.26 -24.18
CA ALA A 286 16.66 -13.40 -23.93
C ALA A 286 16.38 -13.22 -22.45
N ILE A 287 16.48 -14.27 -21.63
CA ILE A 287 16.30 -14.18 -20.17
C ILE A 287 17.44 -13.40 -19.53
N SER A 288 18.70 -13.64 -19.94
CA SER A 288 19.86 -12.94 -19.41
C SER A 288 19.79 -11.43 -19.68
N TRP A 289 19.67 -11.03 -20.93
CA TRP A 289 19.55 -9.62 -21.32
C TRP A 289 18.24 -8.98 -20.86
N GLY A 290 17.13 -9.74 -20.92
CA GLY A 290 15.82 -9.29 -20.43
C GLY A 290 15.87 -8.92 -18.95
N SER A 291 16.56 -9.71 -18.11
CA SER A 291 16.70 -9.38 -16.69
C SER A 291 17.47 -8.08 -16.45
N ILE A 292 18.54 -7.82 -17.20
CA ILE A 292 19.29 -6.55 -17.12
C ILE A 292 18.39 -5.37 -17.53
N LEU A 293 17.79 -5.47 -18.73
CA LEU A 293 16.98 -4.38 -19.29
C LEU A 293 15.78 -4.04 -18.43
N PHE A 294 15.03 -5.04 -17.96
CA PHE A 294 13.87 -4.81 -17.09
C PHE A 294 14.27 -4.21 -15.76
N GLN A 295 15.33 -4.68 -15.13
CA GLN A 295 15.79 -4.15 -13.85
C GLN A 295 16.29 -2.71 -13.98
N CYS A 296 17.11 -2.39 -14.98
CA CYS A 296 17.60 -1.02 -15.20
C CYS A 296 16.48 -0.07 -15.65
N ALA A 297 15.53 -0.53 -16.45
CA ALA A 297 14.43 0.29 -16.97
C ALA A 297 13.30 0.49 -15.92
N PHE A 298 13.19 -0.40 -14.92
CA PHE A 298 12.07 -0.43 -13.97
C PHE A 298 11.75 0.94 -13.36
N PRO A 299 12.69 1.68 -12.76
CA PRO A 299 12.39 2.98 -12.16
C PRO A 299 11.79 3.98 -13.14
N PHE A 300 12.28 3.99 -14.38
CA PHE A 300 11.83 4.90 -15.43
C PHE A 300 10.45 4.51 -15.99
N MET A 301 10.17 3.21 -16.05
CA MET A 301 8.88 2.70 -16.51
C MET A 301 7.72 3.00 -15.56
N LEU A 302 8.00 3.32 -14.29
CA LEU A 302 6.97 3.66 -13.30
C LEU A 302 6.25 5.00 -13.58
N PHE A 303 6.86 5.92 -14.31
CA PHE A 303 6.29 7.24 -14.57
C PHE A 303 5.08 7.20 -15.50
N ASN A 304 5.05 6.30 -16.48
CA ASN A 304 3.94 6.19 -17.41
C ASN A 304 3.00 5.05 -17.02
N ARG A 305 1.70 5.22 -17.29
CA ARG A 305 0.66 4.23 -16.96
C ARG A 305 0.90 2.88 -17.67
N TYR A 306 1.23 2.91 -18.95
CA TYR A 306 1.37 1.69 -19.76
C TYR A 306 2.69 0.99 -19.49
N THR A 307 3.78 1.74 -19.47
CA THR A 307 5.11 1.19 -19.16
C THR A 307 5.17 0.62 -17.76
N ARG A 308 4.47 1.22 -16.78
CA ARG A 308 4.35 0.67 -15.43
C ARG A 308 3.68 -0.70 -15.39
N ILE A 309 2.62 -0.92 -16.20
CA ILE A 309 1.99 -2.25 -16.25
C ILE A 309 2.97 -3.27 -16.82
N ILE A 310 3.69 -2.92 -17.90
CA ILE A 310 4.73 -3.78 -18.50
C ILE A 310 5.83 -4.06 -17.48
N ALA A 311 6.31 -3.03 -16.76
CA ALA A 311 7.33 -3.18 -15.74
C ALA A 311 6.90 -4.15 -14.62
N LEU A 312 5.69 -3.98 -14.09
CA LEU A 312 5.16 -4.86 -13.03
C LEU A 312 4.96 -6.30 -13.52
N LEU A 313 4.46 -6.50 -14.74
CA LEU A 313 4.33 -7.85 -15.31
C LEU A 313 5.70 -8.47 -15.58
N GLY A 314 6.65 -7.70 -16.11
CA GLY A 314 8.01 -8.16 -16.38
C GLY A 314 8.74 -8.56 -15.10
N ILE A 315 8.67 -7.73 -14.05
CA ILE A 315 9.35 -8.03 -12.79
C ILE A 315 8.66 -9.18 -12.03
N LEU A 316 7.33 -9.27 -12.12
CA LEU A 316 6.59 -10.41 -11.59
C LEU A 316 7.02 -11.72 -12.27
N SER A 317 7.12 -11.73 -13.60
CA SER A 317 7.58 -12.89 -14.36
C SER A 317 9.02 -13.25 -14.00
N PHE A 318 9.90 -12.25 -13.82
CA PHE A 318 11.27 -12.44 -13.40
C PHE A 318 11.36 -13.12 -12.03
N HIS A 319 10.62 -12.63 -11.03
CA HIS A 319 10.61 -13.24 -9.68
C HIS A 319 9.90 -14.60 -9.64
N LEU A 320 8.86 -14.81 -10.45
CA LEU A 320 8.27 -16.15 -10.59
C LEU A 320 9.27 -17.14 -11.19
N GLY A 321 10.07 -16.70 -12.18
CA GLY A 321 11.16 -17.50 -12.72
C GLY A 321 12.20 -17.89 -11.65
N ILE A 322 12.64 -16.94 -10.83
CA ILE A 322 13.55 -17.22 -9.72
C ILE A 322 12.91 -18.18 -8.69
N ALA A 323 11.66 -17.93 -8.31
CA ALA A 323 10.94 -18.77 -7.35
C ALA A 323 10.85 -20.24 -7.81
N LEU A 324 10.51 -20.44 -9.08
CA LEU A 324 10.28 -21.77 -9.63
C LEU A 324 11.57 -22.46 -10.08
N LEU A 325 12.39 -21.77 -10.88
CA LEU A 325 13.57 -22.40 -11.50
C LEU A 325 14.75 -22.51 -10.53
N MET A 326 14.92 -21.51 -9.65
CA MET A 326 16.03 -21.48 -8.70
C MET A 326 15.62 -21.93 -7.28
N GLY A 327 14.34 -22.25 -7.05
CA GLY A 327 13.85 -22.69 -5.75
C GLY A 327 13.94 -21.63 -4.63
N LEU A 328 13.86 -20.33 -4.99
CA LEU A 328 13.93 -19.21 -4.07
C LEU A 328 12.56 -18.49 -3.91
N PRO A 329 11.52 -19.20 -3.43
CA PRO A 329 10.17 -18.63 -3.35
C PRO A 329 10.08 -17.47 -2.34
N TRP A 330 10.80 -17.54 -1.23
CA TRP A 330 10.71 -16.55 -0.16
C TRP A 330 11.43 -15.25 -0.52
N PHE A 331 12.59 -15.34 -1.16
CA PHE A 331 13.25 -14.20 -1.81
C PHE A 331 12.32 -13.49 -2.78
N SER A 332 11.77 -14.26 -3.69
CA SER A 332 10.89 -13.74 -4.75
C SER A 332 9.62 -13.11 -4.17
N LEU A 333 9.02 -13.74 -3.16
CA LEU A 333 7.81 -13.23 -2.51
C LEU A 333 8.08 -11.92 -1.75
N THR A 334 9.26 -11.78 -1.13
CA THR A 334 9.71 -10.54 -0.50
C THR A 334 9.71 -9.38 -1.50
N MET A 335 10.28 -9.60 -2.67
CA MET A 335 10.37 -8.56 -3.70
C MET A 335 9.00 -8.23 -4.29
N ILE A 336 8.22 -9.24 -4.69
CA ILE A 336 6.84 -9.07 -5.19
C ILE A 336 5.94 -8.35 -4.17
N ALA A 337 6.16 -8.58 -2.87
CA ALA A 337 5.36 -7.98 -1.83
C ALA A 337 5.38 -6.45 -1.88
N VAL A 338 6.54 -5.86 -2.09
CA VAL A 338 6.69 -4.40 -2.12
C VAL A 338 6.26 -3.81 -3.46
N ASP A 339 6.39 -4.55 -4.57
CA ASP A 339 5.92 -4.11 -5.88
C ASP A 339 4.40 -3.81 -5.90
N ALA A 340 3.63 -4.38 -4.97
CA ALA A 340 2.21 -4.11 -4.81
C ALA A 340 1.88 -2.62 -4.56
N ILE A 341 2.81 -1.82 -4.00
CA ILE A 341 2.59 -0.38 -3.76
C ILE A 341 2.45 0.42 -5.06
N PHE A 342 3.00 -0.06 -6.17
CA PHE A 342 2.91 0.59 -7.47
C PHE A 342 1.58 0.34 -8.20
N ILE A 343 0.77 -0.60 -7.71
CA ILE A 343 -0.56 -0.89 -8.24
C ILE A 343 -1.56 0.10 -7.64
N ARG A 344 -2.35 0.75 -8.50
CA ARG A 344 -3.33 1.74 -8.06
C ARG A 344 -4.43 1.12 -7.20
N ASP A 345 -4.81 1.78 -6.11
CA ASP A 345 -5.91 1.35 -5.22
C ASP A 345 -7.22 1.07 -5.98
N ARG A 346 -7.49 1.83 -7.05
CA ARG A 346 -8.68 1.61 -7.91
C ARG A 346 -8.68 0.24 -8.59
N SER A 347 -7.51 -0.29 -8.95
CA SER A 347 -7.39 -1.62 -9.57
C SER A 347 -7.71 -2.71 -8.56
N PHE A 348 -7.16 -2.62 -7.36
CA PHE A 348 -7.48 -3.53 -6.25
C PHE A 348 -8.97 -3.47 -5.87
N ALA A 349 -9.57 -2.29 -5.83
CA ALA A 349 -10.98 -2.12 -5.52
C ALA A 349 -11.87 -2.83 -6.56
N LYS A 350 -11.55 -2.72 -7.85
CA LYS A 350 -12.27 -3.42 -8.94
C LYS A 350 -12.16 -4.94 -8.79
N VAL A 351 -10.96 -5.46 -8.57
CA VAL A 351 -10.74 -6.90 -8.37
C VAL A 351 -11.48 -7.38 -7.13
N SER A 352 -11.40 -6.64 -6.02
CA SER A 352 -12.13 -6.98 -4.78
C SER A 352 -13.65 -6.98 -4.96
N ALA A 353 -14.19 -6.05 -5.76
CA ALA A 353 -15.62 -6.00 -6.07
C ALA A 353 -16.03 -7.20 -6.95
N TYR A 354 -15.24 -7.52 -7.96
CA TYR A 354 -15.46 -8.68 -8.84
C TYR A 354 -15.45 -9.99 -8.07
N LEU A 355 -14.46 -10.22 -7.21
CA LEU A 355 -14.35 -11.42 -6.38
C LEU A 355 -15.52 -11.55 -5.40
N ARG A 356 -15.98 -10.45 -4.80
CA ARG A 356 -17.16 -10.45 -3.93
C ARG A 356 -18.42 -10.82 -4.71
N HIS A 357 -18.61 -10.22 -5.87
CA HIS A 357 -19.76 -10.53 -6.73
C HIS A 357 -19.75 -12.02 -7.12
N TRP A 358 -18.62 -12.54 -7.56
CA TRP A 358 -18.47 -13.95 -7.92
C TRP A 358 -18.79 -14.87 -6.74
N TRP A 359 -18.28 -14.57 -5.54
CA TRP A 359 -18.54 -15.34 -4.32
C TRP A 359 -20.02 -15.33 -3.93
N THR A 360 -20.69 -14.18 -4.00
CA THR A 360 -22.12 -14.06 -3.66
C THR A 360 -23.03 -14.68 -4.71
N SER A 361 -22.65 -14.67 -5.98
CA SER A 361 -23.41 -15.31 -7.05
C SER A 361 -23.21 -16.83 -7.11
N SER A 362 -22.11 -17.35 -6.56
CA SER A 362 -21.80 -18.78 -6.48
C SER A 362 -22.33 -19.44 -5.20
N ALA A 363 -22.86 -18.68 -4.23
CA ALA A 363 -23.51 -19.23 -3.06
C ALA A 363 -24.81 -19.96 -3.50
N PRO A 364 -25.07 -21.21 -3.05
CA PRO A 364 -26.33 -21.91 -3.35
C PRO A 364 -27.48 -21.00 -2.92
N ARG A 365 -28.39 -20.68 -3.84
CA ARG A 365 -29.69 -20.16 -3.45
C ARG A 365 -30.37 -21.27 -2.67
N ASP A 366 -30.51 -21.09 -1.37
CA ASP A 366 -31.24 -22.01 -0.51
C ASP A 366 -32.60 -22.26 -1.17
N ALA A 367 -32.89 -23.57 -1.42
CA ALA A 367 -34.15 -24.09 -1.90
C ALA A 367 -35.22 -23.93 -0.79
N GLY A 368 -35.56 -22.65 -0.50
CA GLY A 368 -36.52 -22.26 0.55
C GLY A 368 -37.87 -21.72 0.07
N GLU A 369 -38.13 -21.69 -1.25
CA GLU A 369 -39.44 -21.26 -1.77
C GLU A 369 -40.12 -22.26 -2.68
N ALA A 370 -40.15 -23.55 -2.30
CA ALA A 370 -40.93 -24.58 -3.00
C ALA A 370 -41.76 -25.37 -1.99
N SER A 371 -42.57 -24.68 -1.16
CA SER A 371 -43.72 -25.34 -0.52
C SER A 371 -44.71 -24.30 0.00
N GLY A 372 -45.64 -23.91 -0.87
CA GLY A 372 -46.72 -23.03 -0.44
C GLY A 372 -47.62 -22.58 -1.59
N GLY A 373 -48.28 -23.53 -2.26
CA GLY A 373 -49.16 -23.17 -3.35
C GLY A 373 -49.95 -24.30 -3.97
N SER A 374 -50.76 -25.00 -3.17
CA SER A 374 -51.88 -25.78 -3.73
C SER A 374 -52.91 -25.99 -2.66
N ALA A 375 -54.00 -25.23 -2.68
CA ALA A 375 -55.32 -25.70 -2.36
C ALA A 375 -56.39 -24.63 -2.67
N GLY A 376 -57.24 -24.95 -3.64
CA GLY A 376 -58.67 -24.83 -3.56
C GLY A 376 -59.33 -23.48 -3.83
N GLY A 377 -59.83 -23.30 -5.00
CA GLY A 377 -61.22 -23.55 -5.32
C GLY A 377 -62.15 -22.34 -5.40
N ARG A 378 -62.59 -22.09 -6.61
CA ARG A 378 -63.97 -21.66 -7.03
C ARG A 378 -64.67 -20.46 -6.40
N GLY A 379 -65.04 -19.54 -7.28
CA GLY A 379 -66.45 -19.05 -7.32
C GLY A 379 -66.67 -17.54 -7.20
N GLY A 380 -67.21 -16.93 -8.22
CA GLY A 380 -68.24 -15.92 -8.11
C GLY A 380 -67.89 -14.45 -8.30
N SER A 381 -67.94 -13.98 -9.55
CA SER A 381 -68.92 -13.01 -10.02
C SER A 381 -69.11 -11.66 -9.31
N ALA A 382 -68.87 -10.64 -10.08
CA ALA A 382 -69.61 -9.37 -10.27
C ALA A 382 -69.59 -8.26 -9.21
N GLY A 383 -69.35 -7.05 -9.74
CA GLY A 383 -69.94 -5.82 -9.20
C GLY A 383 -68.97 -4.70 -8.85
N ARG A 384 -68.52 -3.93 -9.78
CA ARG A 384 -68.88 -2.51 -10.09
C ARG A 384 -68.98 -1.52 -8.90
N VAL A 385 -68.36 -0.36 -9.14
CA VAL A 385 -68.74 1.01 -8.79
C VAL A 385 -68.02 1.67 -7.62
N ALA A 386 -67.13 2.57 -7.96
CA ALA A 386 -67.07 4.02 -7.76
C ALA A 386 -67.16 4.63 -6.35
N GLY A 387 -66.29 5.60 -6.16
CA GLY A 387 -66.52 6.81 -5.32
C GLY A 387 -65.75 6.78 -3.99
N GLY A 388 -64.80 7.65 -3.83
CA GLY A 388 -64.97 9.00 -3.52
C GLY A 388 -64.30 9.35 -2.19
N ARG A 389 -63.34 10.20 -2.26
CA ARG A 389 -63.07 11.38 -1.38
C ARG A 389 -63.23 11.30 0.17
N GLY A 390 -62.23 11.89 0.78
CA GLY A 390 -62.37 12.71 2.01
C GLY A 390 -61.50 12.21 3.15
N SER A 391 -60.38 12.82 3.41
CA SER A 391 -60.12 14.02 4.19
C SER A 391 -60.35 13.88 5.71
N LYS A 392 -59.31 14.29 6.40
CA LYS A 392 -59.24 14.94 7.72
C LYS A 392 -59.06 14.10 8.97
N ASP A 393 -57.95 14.32 9.52
CA ASP A 393 -57.64 15.15 10.74
C ASP A 393 -57.97 14.51 12.08
N THR A 394 -57.00 14.57 12.88
CA THR A 394 -56.85 15.18 14.18
C THR A 394 -56.60 14.24 15.38
N VAL A 395 -55.45 14.53 15.97
CA VAL A 395 -55.20 14.97 17.36
C VAL A 395 -55.17 13.93 18.51
N ALA A 396 -53.96 13.83 19.00
CA ALA A 396 -53.50 14.08 20.40
C ALA A 396 -53.99 13.25 21.59
N LYS A 397 -53.03 12.96 22.39
CA LYS A 397 -52.85 13.07 23.86
C LYS A 397 -52.27 11.79 24.44
N ALA A 398 -51.06 11.82 24.98
CA ALA A 398 -50.65 12.36 26.32
C ALA A 398 -51.07 11.46 27.49
N GLY A 399 -50.14 11.18 28.31
CA GLY A 399 -50.30 10.67 29.67
C GLY A 399 -49.20 9.66 30.03
N THR A 400 -48.10 10.09 30.56
CA THR A 400 -47.70 10.39 31.96
C THR A 400 -47.74 9.21 32.91
N SER A 401 -46.64 9.11 33.58
CA SER A 401 -46.42 8.83 35.04
C SER A 401 -45.62 7.53 35.27
N ALA A 402 -44.42 7.57 35.70
CA ALA A 402 -43.77 8.10 36.91
C ALA A 402 -43.59 7.02 38.00
N LYS A 403 -42.41 7.08 38.56
CA LYS A 403 -41.98 6.64 39.91
C LYS A 403 -41.62 5.17 40.07
N SER A 404 -40.61 4.77 40.77
CA SER A 404 -39.78 5.44 41.80
C SER A 404 -38.75 4.44 42.34
N LYS A 405 -37.60 4.96 42.74
CA LYS A 405 -36.83 4.66 43.99
C LYS A 405 -36.28 3.23 44.16
N ALA A 406 -35.16 3.01 44.61
CA ALA A 406 -34.09 3.58 45.41
C ALA A 406 -33.25 2.36 45.83
N SER A 407 -32.01 2.48 45.93
CA SER A 407 -31.18 2.81 47.07
C SER A 407 -30.20 1.70 47.43
N ALA A 408 -29.02 2.18 47.60
CA ALA A 408 -27.97 1.83 48.57
C ALA A 408 -26.91 0.77 48.21
N GLY A 409 -25.68 1.27 48.11
CA GLY A 409 -24.44 0.53 48.34
C GLY A 409 -24.14 0.42 49.84
N PRO A 410 -22.90 0.36 50.31
CA PRO A 410 -21.67 -0.29 49.83
C PRO A 410 -21.05 -1.22 50.89
N ARG A 411 -19.94 -1.95 50.59
CA ARG A 411 -18.79 -2.24 51.50
C ARG A 411 -17.91 -3.37 50.98
N LYS A 412 -16.68 -2.99 50.73
CA LYS A 412 -15.42 -3.42 51.37
C LYS A 412 -15.24 -4.93 51.69
N LYS A 413 -14.34 -5.57 51.00
CA LYS A 413 -13.00 -5.91 51.48
C LYS A 413 -12.10 -6.14 50.31
#